data_1da8250da1c50da0e2fec54e2c1d1a53
#
_entry.id   1da8250da1c50da0e2fec54e2c1d1a53
#
_cell.length_a   1.000
_cell.length_b   1.000
_cell.length_c   1.000
_cell.angle_alpha   90.00
_cell.angle_beta   90.00
_cell.angle_gamma   90.00
#
_symmetry.space_group_name_H-M   'P 1'
#
loop_
_entity.id
_entity.type
_entity.pdbx_description
1 polymer ?
#
loop_
_entity_poly.entity_id
_entity_poly.type
_entity_poly.pdbx_seq_one_letter_code
_entity_poly.pdbx_strand_id
1 'polypeptide(L)'
;MTSTAAAIPSSTRAANGRASTSVPTSLDALLALDVDTLAALYAGARVPNLADVRGDLRGRMLATTVLGGRAASAVRAFASSSAFPWRGKSFMPKDALRGDGINRVVRDRWHLYRFETFIARSRAGDFDALQLDYDNRDNPFFIRPIKDEIRELSPGLWLGQAYLQLPRAAHLVLYFALAR
;
A
#
# COMPACT_ATOMS: atom_id res chain seq x y z
N MET A 1 -60.00 -42.63 8.42
CA MET A 1 -58.86 -42.13 9.14
C MET A 1 -57.89 -41.55 8.11
N THR A 2 -58.03 -40.27 7.85
CA THR A 2 -57.26 -39.56 6.81
C THR A 2 -56.12 -38.81 7.49
N SER A 3 -54.87 -39.20 7.15
CA SER A 3 -53.63 -38.58 7.65
C SER A 3 -53.22 -37.43 6.73
N THR A 4 -53.25 -36.23 7.23
CA THR A 4 -52.79 -35.02 6.54
C THR A 4 -51.32 -34.84 6.76
N ALA A 5 -50.49 -34.96 5.70
CA ALA A 5 -49.08 -34.65 5.75
C ALA A 5 -48.86 -33.13 5.59
N ALA A 6 -48.27 -32.51 6.58
CA ALA A 6 -47.87 -31.08 6.55
C ALA A 6 -46.61 -30.89 5.69
N ALA A 7 -46.71 -29.97 4.73
CA ALA A 7 -45.58 -29.56 3.88
C ALA A 7 -44.66 -28.61 4.65
N ILE A 8 -43.33 -28.87 4.65
CA ILE A 8 -42.28 -28.03 5.19
C ILE A 8 -41.93 -26.96 4.14
N PRO A 9 -41.90 -25.67 4.46
CA PRO A 9 -41.47 -24.66 3.51
C PRO A 9 -39.96 -24.70 3.32
N SER A 10 -39.52 -24.83 2.07
CA SER A 10 -38.13 -24.75 1.66
C SER A 10 -37.59 -23.33 1.89
N SER A 11 -36.68 -23.19 2.84
CA SER A 11 -35.91 -21.96 3.09
C SER A 11 -34.99 -21.65 1.89
N THR A 12 -35.35 -20.64 1.12
CA THR A 12 -34.51 -20.09 0.05
C THR A 12 -33.33 -19.38 0.70
N ARG A 13 -32.20 -20.06 0.71
CA ARG A 13 -30.92 -19.50 1.16
C ARG A 13 -30.49 -18.40 0.18
N ALA A 14 -30.62 -17.14 0.61
CA ALA A 14 -30.09 -15.99 -0.13
C ALA A 14 -28.60 -16.18 -0.34
N ALA A 15 -28.19 -16.35 -1.60
CA ALA A 15 -26.83 -16.33 -2.01
C ALA A 15 -26.30 -14.89 -1.83
N ASN A 16 -25.54 -14.64 -0.76
CA ASN A 16 -24.75 -13.43 -0.61
C ASN A 16 -23.75 -13.39 -1.77
N GLY A 17 -24.07 -12.67 -2.82
CA GLY A 17 -23.17 -12.32 -3.89
C GLY A 17 -22.06 -11.43 -3.33
N ARG A 18 -20.93 -12.04 -2.92
CA ARG A 18 -19.69 -11.29 -2.81
C ARG A 18 -19.40 -10.73 -4.19
N ALA A 19 -19.60 -9.42 -4.34
CA ALA A 19 -19.11 -8.71 -5.51
C ALA A 19 -17.62 -9.04 -5.65
N SER A 20 -17.23 -9.71 -6.74
CA SER A 20 -15.85 -9.96 -7.10
C SER A 20 -15.25 -8.59 -7.43
N THR A 21 -14.66 -7.93 -6.45
CA THR A 21 -13.96 -6.66 -6.65
C THR A 21 -12.74 -7.00 -7.49
N SER A 22 -12.77 -6.66 -8.78
CA SER A 22 -11.62 -6.84 -9.66
C SER A 22 -10.43 -6.07 -9.06
N VAL A 23 -9.27 -6.72 -9.00
CA VAL A 23 -8.05 -6.08 -8.49
C VAL A 23 -7.74 -4.85 -9.36
N PRO A 24 -7.56 -3.66 -8.76
CA PRO A 24 -7.20 -2.46 -9.51
C PRO A 24 -5.91 -2.67 -10.31
N THR A 25 -5.88 -2.14 -11.54
CA THR A 25 -4.75 -2.30 -12.46
C THR A 25 -4.01 -0.99 -12.74
N SER A 26 -4.43 0.12 -12.10
CA SER A 26 -3.80 1.44 -12.29
C SER A 26 -3.75 2.25 -11.00
N LEU A 27 -2.85 3.25 -10.96
CA LEU A 27 -2.76 4.22 -9.86
C LEU A 27 -4.06 5.00 -9.66
N ASP A 28 -4.71 5.38 -10.77
CA ASP A 28 -5.94 6.20 -10.72
C ASP A 28 -7.12 5.39 -10.14
N ALA A 29 -7.20 4.10 -10.45
CA ALA A 29 -8.22 3.23 -9.86
C ALA A 29 -8.06 3.10 -8.33
N LEU A 30 -6.84 3.14 -7.81
CA LEU A 30 -6.56 3.10 -6.38
C LEU A 30 -6.92 4.41 -5.66
N LEU A 31 -6.85 5.56 -6.33
CA LEU A 31 -7.18 6.87 -5.74
C LEU A 31 -8.64 6.98 -5.28
N ALA A 32 -9.55 6.24 -5.91
CA ALA A 32 -10.98 6.26 -5.60
C ALA A 32 -11.35 5.41 -4.37
N LEU A 33 -10.42 4.58 -3.87
CA LEU A 33 -10.69 3.62 -2.80
C LEU A 33 -10.59 4.25 -1.41
N ASP A 34 -11.40 3.74 -0.49
CA ASP A 34 -11.31 4.09 0.93
C ASP A 34 -10.19 3.29 1.65
N VAL A 35 -9.92 3.66 2.89
CA VAL A 35 -8.86 3.06 3.71
C VAL A 35 -9.11 1.58 3.97
N ASP A 36 -10.36 1.18 4.21
CA ASP A 36 -10.71 -0.21 4.53
C ASP A 36 -10.52 -1.12 3.31
N THR A 37 -10.92 -0.63 2.13
CA THR A 37 -10.68 -1.31 0.86
C THR A 37 -9.18 -1.43 0.55
N LEU A 38 -8.41 -0.35 0.77
CA LEU A 38 -6.94 -0.37 0.61
C LEU A 38 -6.29 -1.37 1.58
N ALA A 39 -6.76 -1.45 2.83
CA ALA A 39 -6.26 -2.42 3.80
C ALA A 39 -6.53 -3.87 3.36
N ALA A 40 -7.75 -4.16 2.88
CA ALA A 40 -8.12 -5.48 2.37
C ALA A 40 -7.29 -5.88 1.14
N LEU A 41 -7.11 -4.96 0.18
CA LEU A 41 -6.25 -5.18 -0.99
C LEU A 41 -4.80 -5.43 -0.59
N TYR A 42 -4.27 -4.66 0.36
CA TYR A 42 -2.90 -4.83 0.85
C TYR A 42 -2.71 -6.21 1.48
N ALA A 43 -3.63 -6.65 2.34
CA ALA A 43 -3.58 -7.96 2.98
C ALA A 43 -3.66 -9.12 1.97
N GLY A 44 -4.43 -8.97 0.90
CA GLY A 44 -4.56 -9.97 -0.17
C GLY A 44 -3.47 -9.93 -1.24
N ALA A 45 -2.62 -8.90 -1.25
CA ALA A 45 -1.55 -8.72 -2.23
C ALA A 45 -0.39 -9.72 -2.02
N ARG A 46 0.49 -9.84 -3.02
CA ARG A 46 1.65 -10.74 -2.96
C ARG A 46 2.90 -10.03 -2.47
N VAL A 47 3.84 -10.78 -1.92
CA VAL A 47 5.21 -10.28 -1.69
C VAL A 47 5.85 -10.01 -3.06
N PRO A 48 6.39 -8.81 -3.32
CA PRO A 48 7.05 -8.52 -4.58
C PRO A 48 8.35 -9.31 -4.72
N ASN A 49 8.68 -9.70 -5.95
CA ASN A 49 10.05 -10.08 -6.26
C ASN A 49 10.89 -8.80 -6.42
N LEU A 50 12.05 -8.71 -5.76
CA LEU A 50 12.92 -7.53 -5.84
C LEU A 50 13.35 -7.21 -7.29
N ALA A 51 13.56 -8.23 -8.12
CA ALA A 51 13.92 -8.05 -9.52
C ALA A 51 12.83 -7.29 -10.31
N ASP A 52 11.57 -7.47 -9.92
CA ASP A 52 10.43 -6.79 -10.56
C ASP A 52 10.24 -5.34 -10.05
N VAL A 53 10.84 -5.00 -8.89
CA VAL A 53 10.79 -3.66 -8.30
C VAL A 53 12.05 -2.85 -8.67
N ARG A 54 12.52 -2.96 -9.90
CA ARG A 54 13.74 -2.30 -10.37
C ARG A 54 13.45 -0.98 -11.07
N GLY A 55 14.34 0.01 -10.90
CA GLY A 55 14.34 1.28 -11.62
C GLY A 55 13.36 2.28 -11.04
N ASP A 56 12.94 3.21 -11.88
CA ASP A 56 12.10 4.33 -11.49
C ASP A 56 10.63 3.95 -11.55
N LEU A 57 9.98 3.94 -10.38
CA LEU A 57 8.56 3.70 -10.25
C LEU A 57 7.83 5.01 -9.97
N ARG A 58 6.75 5.25 -10.72
CA ARG A 58 5.86 6.38 -10.47
C ARG A 58 5.06 6.14 -9.19
N GLY A 59 4.89 7.17 -8.36
CA GLY A 59 4.21 7.08 -7.09
C GLY A 59 2.99 7.98 -6.98
N ARG A 60 2.02 7.54 -6.18
CA ARG A 60 0.86 8.32 -5.76
C ARG A 60 0.60 8.06 -4.27
N MET A 61 0.39 9.12 -3.51
CA MET A 61 -0.21 9.01 -2.19
C MET A 61 -1.72 8.82 -2.36
N LEU A 62 -2.28 7.82 -1.67
CA LEU A 62 -3.69 7.42 -1.84
C LEU A 62 -4.57 7.95 -0.70
N ALA A 63 -4.16 7.67 0.54
CA ALA A 63 -4.93 8.03 1.72
C ALA A 63 -4.03 8.26 2.92
N THR A 64 -4.46 9.11 3.85
CA THR A 64 -3.83 9.25 5.17
C THR A 64 -4.74 8.66 6.24
N THR A 65 -4.15 8.06 7.26
CA THR A 65 -4.87 7.49 8.40
C THR A 65 -4.87 8.41 9.63
N VAL A 66 -4.03 9.46 9.61
CA VAL A 66 -3.90 10.42 10.71
C VAL A 66 -4.84 11.61 10.61
N LEU A 67 -5.52 11.77 9.49
CA LEU A 67 -6.48 12.85 9.23
C LEU A 67 -7.84 12.25 8.84
N GLY A 68 -8.91 12.80 9.42
CA GLY A 68 -10.29 12.41 9.12
C GLY A 68 -11.08 13.48 8.36
N GLY A 69 -12.23 13.10 7.81
CA GLY A 69 -13.22 14.02 7.24
C GLY A 69 -12.70 14.90 6.09
N ARG A 70 -13.06 16.18 6.12
CA ARG A 70 -12.71 17.16 5.08
C ARG A 70 -11.19 17.36 4.90
N ALA A 71 -10.42 17.25 6.00
CA ALA A 71 -8.97 17.38 5.95
C ALA A 71 -8.33 16.23 5.16
N ALA A 72 -8.77 15.00 5.35
CA ALA A 72 -8.30 13.85 4.56
C ALA A 72 -8.61 14.01 3.06
N SER A 73 -9.79 14.51 2.72
CA SER A 73 -10.19 14.76 1.33
C SER A 73 -9.33 15.85 0.67
N ALA A 74 -9.03 16.93 1.39
CA ALA A 74 -8.17 18.01 0.89
C ALA A 74 -6.72 17.53 0.66
N VAL A 75 -6.17 16.75 1.60
CA VAL A 75 -4.83 16.16 1.45
C VAL A 75 -4.78 15.18 0.28
N ARG A 76 -5.81 14.37 0.10
CA ARG A 76 -5.90 13.44 -1.05
C ARG A 76 -5.94 14.22 -2.37
N ALA A 77 -6.77 15.26 -2.48
CA ALA A 77 -6.84 16.11 -3.68
C ALA A 77 -5.50 16.78 -4.00
N PHE A 78 -4.79 17.29 -2.98
CA PHE A 78 -3.44 17.84 -3.15
C PHE A 78 -2.44 16.76 -3.60
N ALA A 79 -2.46 15.58 -2.97
CA ALA A 79 -1.55 14.48 -3.29
C ALA A 79 -1.74 13.93 -4.72
N SER A 80 -2.94 14.02 -5.27
CA SER A 80 -3.23 13.66 -6.66
C SER A 80 -2.87 14.76 -7.67
N SER A 81 -2.60 15.98 -7.21
CA SER A 81 -2.29 17.11 -8.07
C SER A 81 -0.86 17.04 -8.64
N SER A 82 -0.64 17.73 -9.76
CA SER A 82 0.70 17.89 -10.34
C SER A 82 1.64 18.73 -9.47
N ALA A 83 1.12 19.47 -8.49
CA ALA A 83 1.88 20.26 -7.53
C ALA A 83 2.47 19.41 -6.38
N PHE A 84 1.98 18.17 -6.16
CA PHE A 84 2.52 17.31 -5.13
C PHE A 84 3.98 16.96 -5.42
N PRO A 85 4.91 17.18 -4.46
CA PRO A 85 6.34 17.11 -4.74
C PRO A 85 6.87 15.68 -4.93
N TRP A 86 6.25 14.67 -4.31
CA TRP A 86 6.69 13.28 -4.42
C TRP A 86 6.22 12.64 -5.74
N ARG A 87 7.14 12.03 -6.47
CA ARG A 87 6.91 11.42 -7.79
C ARG A 87 7.04 9.91 -7.80
N GLY A 88 7.56 9.34 -6.71
CA GLY A 88 7.76 7.91 -6.58
C GLY A 88 9.10 7.57 -5.99
N LYS A 89 9.59 6.40 -6.33
CA LYS A 89 10.82 5.83 -5.78
C LYS A 89 11.65 5.20 -6.89
N SER A 90 12.97 5.29 -6.76
CA SER A 90 13.92 4.50 -7.56
C SER A 90 14.41 3.33 -6.72
N PHE A 91 14.47 2.13 -7.31
CA PHE A 91 14.92 0.91 -6.67
C PHE A 91 16.13 0.33 -7.37
N MET A 92 17.10 -0.11 -6.60
CA MET A 92 18.37 -0.70 -7.04
C MET A 92 18.56 -2.04 -6.32
N PRO A 93 17.97 -3.14 -6.83
CA PRO A 93 18.20 -4.48 -6.28
C PRO A 93 19.69 -4.83 -6.34
N LYS A 94 20.24 -5.34 -5.23
CA LYS A 94 21.60 -5.86 -5.13
C LYS A 94 21.63 -7.37 -5.37
N ASP A 95 20.64 -8.05 -4.81
CA ASP A 95 20.43 -9.49 -4.96
C ASP A 95 18.93 -9.82 -4.87
N ALA A 96 18.59 -11.09 -4.75
CA ALA A 96 17.19 -11.56 -4.68
C ALA A 96 16.47 -11.12 -3.39
N LEU A 97 17.21 -10.78 -2.33
CA LEU A 97 16.66 -10.54 -0.99
C LEU A 97 16.83 -9.09 -0.53
N ARG A 98 17.80 -8.36 -1.08
CA ARG A 98 18.19 -7.02 -0.62
C ARG A 98 18.44 -6.04 -1.76
N GLY A 99 18.24 -4.78 -1.47
CA GLY A 99 18.53 -3.69 -2.38
C GLY A 99 18.54 -2.35 -1.66
N ASP A 100 18.77 -1.31 -2.42
CA ASP A 100 18.67 0.08 -1.99
C ASP A 100 17.60 0.79 -2.78
N GLY A 101 17.23 1.99 -2.31
CA GLY A 101 16.39 2.88 -3.08
C GLY A 101 16.44 4.31 -2.55
N ILE A 102 15.75 5.18 -3.27
CA ILE A 102 15.69 6.61 -2.96
C ILE A 102 14.36 7.19 -3.43
N ASN A 103 13.81 8.16 -2.68
CA ASN A 103 12.62 8.87 -3.12
C ASN A 103 12.94 9.87 -4.22
N ARG A 104 12.03 9.98 -5.18
CA ARG A 104 12.05 10.95 -6.26
C ARG A 104 11.05 12.06 -5.95
N VAL A 105 11.55 13.29 -5.86
CA VAL A 105 10.74 14.47 -5.49
C VAL A 105 10.97 15.62 -6.47
N VAL A 106 10.00 16.55 -6.51
CA VAL A 106 10.06 17.79 -7.31
C VAL A 106 10.43 17.53 -8.77
N ARG A 107 9.51 16.91 -9.54
CA ARG A 107 9.67 16.60 -10.97
C ARG A 107 10.95 15.82 -11.29
N ASP A 108 11.29 14.87 -10.41
CA ASP A 108 12.49 14.02 -10.54
C ASP A 108 13.85 14.76 -10.44
N ARG A 109 13.84 16.03 -10.04
CA ARG A 109 15.08 16.82 -9.89
C ARG A 109 15.87 16.50 -8.63
N TRP A 110 15.19 15.96 -7.60
CA TRP A 110 15.79 15.67 -6.30
C TRP A 110 15.57 14.22 -5.92
N HIS A 111 16.67 13.54 -5.61
CA HIS A 111 16.68 12.21 -5.04
C HIS A 111 17.00 12.35 -3.56
N LEU A 112 16.01 12.15 -2.71
CA LEU A 112 16.12 12.37 -1.26
C LEU A 112 15.69 11.13 -0.49
N TYR A 113 16.26 10.99 0.71
CA TYR A 113 15.87 9.96 1.68
C TYR A 113 16.09 8.54 1.16
N ARG A 114 17.35 8.09 1.25
CA ARG A 114 17.76 6.72 0.92
C ARG A 114 17.08 5.72 1.84
N PHE A 115 16.78 4.55 1.32
CA PHE A 115 16.26 3.43 2.10
C PHE A 115 16.92 2.13 1.65
N GLU A 116 17.02 1.18 2.58
CA GLU A 116 17.35 -0.21 2.29
C GLU A 116 16.09 -1.01 2.07
N THR A 117 16.16 -2.06 1.23
CA THR A 117 15.03 -2.95 0.98
C THR A 117 15.38 -4.38 1.34
N PHE A 118 14.43 -5.06 1.98
CA PHE A 118 14.51 -6.49 2.33
C PHE A 118 13.11 -7.07 2.57
N ILE A 119 12.97 -8.39 2.44
CA ILE A 119 11.71 -9.07 2.75
C ILE A 119 11.69 -9.38 4.25
N ALA A 120 10.59 -8.98 4.91
CA ALA A 120 10.32 -9.33 6.30
C ALA A 120 8.81 -9.27 6.61
N ARG A 121 8.44 -9.71 7.80
CA ARG A 121 7.06 -9.70 8.30
C ARG A 121 6.46 -8.29 8.23
N SER A 122 5.28 -8.17 7.67
CA SER A 122 4.52 -6.92 7.58
C SER A 122 4.05 -6.46 8.96
N ARG A 123 3.94 -5.14 9.13
CA ARG A 123 3.31 -4.52 10.30
C ARG A 123 1.78 -4.60 10.26
N ALA A 124 1.22 -4.88 9.08
CA ALA A 124 -0.23 -4.96 8.86
C ALA A 124 -0.83 -6.33 9.21
N GLY A 125 -0.03 -7.39 9.35
CA GLY A 125 -0.55 -8.72 9.64
C GLY A 125 0.47 -9.85 9.53
N ASP A 126 -0.03 -11.08 9.63
CA ASP A 126 0.79 -12.29 9.61
C ASP A 126 1.16 -12.75 8.19
N PHE A 127 1.77 -11.86 7.45
CA PHE A 127 2.29 -12.09 6.09
C PHE A 127 3.54 -11.24 5.86
N ASP A 128 4.32 -11.56 4.83
CA ASP A 128 5.54 -10.83 4.50
C ASP A 128 5.27 -9.68 3.52
N ALA A 129 6.16 -8.68 3.55
CA ALA A 129 6.18 -7.53 2.65
C ALA A 129 7.62 -7.15 2.31
N LEU A 130 7.82 -6.42 1.22
CA LEU A 130 9.08 -5.75 0.94
C LEU A 130 9.16 -4.49 1.80
N GLN A 131 10.09 -4.48 2.73
CA GLN A 131 10.37 -3.36 3.63
C GLN A 131 11.22 -2.31 2.93
N LEU A 132 10.98 -1.04 3.24
CA LEU A 132 11.79 0.10 2.85
C LEU A 132 12.19 0.84 4.13
N ASP A 133 13.42 0.63 4.58
CA ASP A 133 13.92 1.15 5.84
C ASP A 133 14.74 2.41 5.63
N TYR A 134 14.27 3.53 6.21
CA TYR A 134 14.93 4.82 6.11
C TYR A 134 15.94 5.10 7.23
N ASP A 135 16.22 4.13 8.12
CA ASP A 135 17.21 4.33 9.19
C ASP A 135 18.64 4.30 8.64
N ASN A 136 18.91 5.24 7.77
CA ASN A 136 20.22 5.51 7.19
C ASN A 136 20.81 6.78 7.82
N ARG A 137 22.11 6.79 8.16
CA ARG A 137 22.78 7.93 8.81
C ARG A 137 22.76 9.20 7.95
N ASP A 138 22.72 9.05 6.64
CA ASP A 138 22.65 10.17 5.68
C ASP A 138 21.27 10.82 5.64
N ASN A 139 20.24 10.16 6.19
CA ASN A 139 18.91 10.73 6.30
C ASN A 139 18.80 11.64 7.52
N PRO A 140 18.01 12.74 7.41
CA PRO A 140 17.64 13.55 8.57
C PRO A 140 17.00 12.70 9.68
N PHE A 141 17.25 13.06 10.94
CA PHE A 141 16.78 12.29 12.10
C PHE A 141 15.26 12.06 12.14
N PHE A 142 14.47 13.00 11.58
CA PHE A 142 13.01 12.90 11.54
C PHE A 142 12.48 11.99 10.40
N ILE A 143 13.32 11.61 9.44
CA ILE A 143 13.00 10.65 8.38
C ILE A 143 13.31 9.21 8.81
N ARG A 144 14.34 9.01 9.62
CA ARG A 144 14.82 7.68 10.03
C ARG A 144 13.77 6.80 10.73
N PRO A 145 12.81 7.35 11.50
CA PRO A 145 11.70 6.56 12.05
C PRO A 145 10.65 6.13 11.04
N ILE A 146 10.70 6.59 9.80
CA ILE A 146 9.75 6.15 8.76
C ILE A 146 10.13 4.76 8.30
N LYS A 147 9.13 3.88 8.22
CA LYS A 147 9.22 2.50 7.74
C LYS A 147 8.10 2.29 6.73
N ASP A 148 8.47 2.20 5.47
CA ASP A 148 7.51 1.85 4.43
C ASP A 148 7.54 0.33 4.18
N GLU A 149 6.46 -0.19 3.67
CA GLU A 149 6.40 -1.54 3.15
C GLU A 149 5.48 -1.61 1.94
N ILE A 150 5.81 -2.46 0.96
CA ILE A 150 5.01 -2.63 -0.26
C ILE A 150 4.69 -4.10 -0.54
N ARG A 151 3.52 -4.30 -1.17
CA ARG A 151 3.07 -5.59 -1.69
C ARG A 151 2.54 -5.43 -3.11
N GLU A 152 2.65 -6.47 -3.92
CA GLU A 152 2.27 -6.44 -5.33
C GLU A 152 0.78 -6.78 -5.49
N LEU A 153 0.01 -5.86 -6.07
CA LEU A 153 -1.39 -6.08 -6.44
C LEU A 153 -1.52 -6.83 -7.76
N SER A 154 -0.74 -6.40 -8.73
CA SER A 154 -0.66 -6.99 -10.07
C SER A 154 0.71 -6.68 -10.68
N PRO A 155 1.15 -7.36 -11.74
CA PRO A 155 2.43 -7.09 -12.37
C PRO A 155 2.62 -5.61 -12.71
N GLY A 156 3.63 -4.98 -12.10
CA GLY A 156 3.94 -3.57 -12.30
C GLY A 156 3.13 -2.58 -11.46
N LEU A 157 2.30 -3.06 -10.52
CA LEU A 157 1.54 -2.21 -9.60
C LEU A 157 1.69 -2.71 -8.16
N TRP A 158 2.17 -1.86 -7.28
CA TRP A 158 2.40 -2.14 -5.87
C TRP A 158 1.62 -1.18 -4.98
N LEU A 159 1.00 -1.73 -3.92
CA LEU A 159 0.38 -0.95 -2.85
C LEU A 159 1.32 -0.90 -1.67
N GLY A 160 1.49 0.28 -1.10
CA GLY A 160 2.39 0.55 0.01
C GLY A 160 1.69 1.16 1.21
N GLN A 161 2.28 0.91 2.35
CA GLN A 161 1.95 1.51 3.64
C GLN A 161 3.19 2.20 4.19
N ALA A 162 3.02 3.41 4.73
CA ALA A 162 4.07 4.11 5.45
C ALA A 162 3.72 4.20 6.94
N TYR A 163 4.69 3.83 7.77
CA TYR A 163 4.56 3.81 9.22
C TYR A 163 5.53 4.80 9.85
N LEU A 164 5.09 5.41 10.94
CA LEU A 164 5.96 6.09 11.88
C LEU A 164 6.29 5.14 13.02
N GLN A 165 7.56 4.72 13.10
CA GLN A 165 8.05 3.87 14.17
C GLN A 165 8.34 4.70 15.42
N LEU A 166 7.58 4.46 16.47
CA LEU A 166 7.81 5.00 17.82
C LEU A 166 8.38 3.90 18.73
N PRO A 167 8.93 4.24 19.92
CA PRO A 167 9.58 3.26 20.79
C PRO A 167 8.71 2.06 21.18
N ARG A 168 7.39 2.22 21.21
CA ARG A 168 6.44 1.19 21.67
C ARG A 168 5.54 0.62 20.57
N ALA A 169 5.42 1.30 19.43
CA ALA A 169 4.51 0.89 18.36
C ALA A 169 4.89 1.52 17.03
N ALA A 170 4.52 0.86 15.94
CA ALA A 170 4.50 1.44 14.60
C ALA A 170 3.07 1.91 14.29
N HIS A 171 2.93 3.16 13.85
CA HIS A 171 1.65 3.75 13.51
C HIS A 171 1.54 3.95 12.00
N LEU A 172 0.54 3.33 11.39
CA LEU A 172 0.24 3.54 9.97
C LEU A 172 -0.18 4.99 9.77
N VAL A 173 0.52 5.72 8.89
CA VAL A 173 0.26 7.14 8.64
C VAL A 173 -0.34 7.39 7.27
N LEU A 174 0.00 6.58 6.25
CA LEU A 174 -0.59 6.73 4.93
C LEU A 174 -0.49 5.45 4.08
N TYR A 175 -1.35 5.40 3.06
CA TYR A 175 -1.24 4.48 1.92
C TYR A 175 -0.68 5.21 0.70
N PHE A 176 0.18 4.52 -0.04
CA PHE A 176 0.68 4.98 -1.33
C PHE A 176 0.68 3.83 -2.35
N ALA A 177 0.80 4.15 -3.61
CA ALA A 177 1.01 3.15 -4.63
C ALA A 177 2.19 3.51 -5.52
N LEU A 178 2.80 2.49 -6.08
CA LEU A 178 3.86 2.58 -7.07
C LEU A 178 3.44 1.84 -8.33
N ALA A 179 3.80 2.38 -9.48
CA ALA A 179 3.59 1.73 -10.78
C ALA A 179 4.80 1.93 -11.69
N ARG A 180 4.99 0.99 -12.59
CA ARG A 180 5.97 1.05 -13.65
C ARG A 180 5.56 1.99 -14.77
#